data_193100e400851073efd103fc342a56a9
#
_entry.id   193100e400851073efd103fc342a56a9
#
_cell.length_a   1.000
_cell.length_b   1.000
_cell.length_c   1.000
_cell.angle_alpha   90.00
_cell.angle_beta   90.00
_cell.angle_gamma   90.00
#
_symmetry.space_group_name_H-M   'P 1'
#
loop_
_entity.id
_entity.type
_entity.pdbx_description
1 polymer ?
#
loop_
_entity_poly.entity_id
_entity_poly.type
_entity_poly.pdbx_seq_one_letter_code
_entity_poly.pdbx_strand_id
1 'polypeptide(L)'
;MSFSNLKKNSSLGNLTAKLIQQVEKENKGQGGGADERLWKPVMDKSGNGYAVIRFLPAPDGEDLPWVKLFSHAFQGPGGWYIENSLTTIGKQDPIGELNRELWNTGNESDKETVRKQKRKLSFYANIYVVKDPANPQNEGQVFLYKFGKKIFDKIMDAMQPEYEDETPINPFDFWQGANFKLKIVKKDGYWTVSYTHLTLPTKA
;
A
#
# COMPACT_ATOMS: atom_id res chain seq x y z
N MET A 1 39.80 -14.08 -21.54
CA MET A 1 38.75 -15.08 -21.35
C MET A 1 39.09 -16.31 -22.19
N SER A 2 39.09 -17.51 -21.61
CA SER A 2 39.49 -18.75 -22.34
C SER A 2 38.28 -19.30 -23.10
N PHE A 3 38.52 -19.78 -24.33
CA PHE A 3 37.52 -20.44 -25.19
C PHE A 3 36.81 -21.63 -24.50
N SER A 4 37.48 -22.32 -23.57
CA SER A 4 36.96 -23.42 -22.77
C SER A 4 35.85 -22.95 -21.81
N ASN A 5 35.89 -21.71 -21.31
CA ASN A 5 34.86 -21.13 -20.44
C ASN A 5 33.62 -20.69 -21.25
N LEU A 6 33.81 -20.25 -22.49
CA LEU A 6 32.69 -19.94 -23.40
C LEU A 6 31.90 -21.23 -23.79
N LYS A 7 32.62 -22.32 -24.03
CA LYS A 7 32.00 -23.63 -24.36
C LYS A 7 31.21 -24.23 -23.20
N LYS A 8 31.69 -24.06 -21.97
CA LYS A 8 30.96 -24.48 -20.75
C LYS A 8 29.69 -23.64 -20.50
N ASN A 9 29.73 -22.34 -20.80
CA ASN A 9 28.58 -21.45 -20.60
C ASN A 9 27.52 -21.58 -21.72
N SER A 10 27.87 -22.14 -22.88
CA SER A 10 26.95 -22.36 -24.01
C SER A 10 26.38 -23.78 -24.08
N SER A 11 26.70 -24.66 -23.11
CA SER A 11 26.10 -26.00 -23.08
C SER A 11 24.59 -25.89 -22.77
N LEU A 12 23.76 -26.57 -23.57
CA LEU A 12 22.31 -26.56 -23.43
C LEU A 12 21.85 -26.89 -22.01
N GLY A 13 22.53 -27.85 -21.33
CA GLY A 13 22.22 -28.23 -19.97
C GLY A 13 22.47 -27.11 -18.93
N ASN A 14 23.56 -26.34 -19.09
CA ASN A 14 23.83 -25.19 -18.20
C ASN A 14 22.87 -24.02 -18.45
N LEU A 15 22.47 -23.82 -19.70
CA LEU A 15 21.49 -22.79 -20.03
C LEU A 15 20.10 -23.16 -19.48
N THR A 16 19.69 -24.41 -19.64
CA THR A 16 18.43 -24.93 -19.12
C THR A 16 18.39 -24.86 -17.59
N ALA A 17 19.48 -25.23 -16.91
CA ALA A 17 19.56 -25.14 -15.44
C ALA A 17 19.48 -23.69 -14.96
N LYS A 18 20.12 -22.74 -15.64
CA LYS A 18 20.03 -21.31 -15.32
C LYS A 18 18.63 -20.75 -15.59
N LEU A 19 17.99 -21.15 -16.69
CA LEU A 19 16.60 -20.77 -16.99
C LEU A 19 15.64 -21.31 -15.93
N ILE A 20 15.77 -22.59 -15.54
CA ILE A 20 14.95 -23.16 -14.47
C ILE A 20 15.14 -22.41 -13.16
N GLN A 21 16.39 -22.12 -12.77
CA GLN A 21 16.67 -21.31 -11.57
C GLN A 21 16.10 -19.90 -11.65
N GLN A 22 16.11 -19.29 -12.83
CA GLN A 22 15.57 -17.94 -13.01
C GLN A 22 14.04 -17.95 -12.98
N VAL A 23 13.40 -18.92 -13.63
CA VAL A 23 11.94 -19.14 -13.55
C VAL A 23 11.50 -19.49 -12.12
N GLU A 24 12.27 -20.31 -11.39
CA GLU A 24 11.98 -20.59 -9.99
C GLU A 24 12.17 -19.36 -9.08
N LYS A 25 13.13 -18.49 -9.37
CA LYS A 25 13.29 -17.20 -8.68
C LYS A 25 12.14 -16.25 -8.98
N GLU A 26 11.71 -16.16 -10.24
CA GLU A 26 10.58 -15.33 -10.64
C GLU A 26 9.27 -15.86 -10.05
N ASN A 27 9.06 -17.19 -10.06
CA ASN A 27 7.91 -17.82 -9.42
C ASN A 27 7.91 -17.70 -7.89
N LYS A 28 9.08 -17.71 -7.24
CA LYS A 28 9.21 -17.43 -5.79
C LYS A 28 8.98 -15.95 -5.48
N GLY A 29 9.27 -15.05 -6.42
CA GLY A 29 8.94 -13.63 -6.31
C GLY A 29 7.46 -13.32 -6.47
N GLN A 30 6.69 -14.19 -7.13
CA GLN A 30 5.23 -14.08 -7.26
C GLN A 30 4.45 -14.80 -6.15
N GLY A 31 5.08 -15.69 -5.39
CA GLY A 31 4.50 -16.29 -4.19
C GLY A 31 4.54 -15.27 -3.05
N GLY A 32 3.39 -14.64 -2.76
CA GLY A 32 3.14 -13.56 -1.82
C GLY A 32 3.77 -13.66 -0.43
N GLY A 33 5.08 -13.60 -0.35
CA GLY A 33 5.80 -13.23 0.87
C GLY A 33 5.38 -11.81 1.25
N ALA A 34 5.06 -11.58 2.52
CA ALA A 34 4.78 -10.23 3.00
C ALA A 34 6.00 -9.35 2.69
N ASP A 35 5.80 -8.23 2.02
CA ASP A 35 6.86 -7.25 1.77
C ASP A 35 7.30 -6.68 3.12
N GLU A 36 8.52 -7.02 3.54
CA GLU A 36 9.10 -6.63 4.83
C GLU A 36 9.26 -5.11 4.97
N ARG A 37 9.30 -4.39 3.85
CA ARG A 37 9.33 -2.93 3.84
C ARG A 37 7.99 -2.31 4.21
N LEU A 38 6.91 -3.10 4.10
CA LEU A 38 5.55 -2.62 4.30
C LEU A 38 5.13 -2.79 5.75
N TRP A 39 5.09 -1.69 6.49
CA TRP A 39 4.57 -1.69 7.84
C TRP A 39 3.05 -1.87 7.85
N LYS A 40 2.59 -2.73 8.76
CA LYS A 40 1.17 -2.93 9.04
C LYS A 40 0.96 -2.89 10.56
N PRO A 41 -0.03 -2.14 11.05
CA PRO A 41 -0.38 -2.18 12.46
C PRO A 41 -0.88 -3.58 12.83
N VAL A 42 -0.38 -4.11 13.93
CA VAL A 42 -0.84 -5.39 14.49
C VAL A 42 -2.00 -5.12 15.45
N MET A 43 -2.97 -6.00 15.41
CA MET A 43 -4.16 -5.93 16.25
C MET A 43 -4.10 -7.02 17.32
N ASP A 44 -4.60 -6.68 18.50
CA ASP A 44 -4.76 -7.61 19.60
C ASP A 44 -5.88 -8.65 19.33
N LYS A 45 -6.08 -9.59 20.27
CA LYS A 45 -7.11 -10.64 20.17
C LYS A 45 -8.54 -10.05 20.12
N SER A 46 -8.73 -8.86 20.65
CA SER A 46 -10.01 -8.13 20.64
C SER A 46 -10.22 -7.33 19.36
N GLY A 47 -9.21 -7.29 18.52
CA GLY A 47 -9.24 -6.58 17.26
C GLY A 47 -8.96 -5.09 17.34
N ASN A 48 -8.31 -4.65 18.40
CA ASN A 48 -7.86 -3.28 18.55
C ASN A 48 -6.38 -3.17 18.21
N GLY A 49 -6.00 -2.09 17.56
CA GLY A 49 -4.62 -1.74 17.28
C GLY A 49 -4.34 -0.29 17.64
N TYR A 50 -3.12 -0.04 18.08
CA TYR A 50 -2.64 1.30 18.35
C TYR A 50 -1.20 1.44 17.90
N ALA A 51 -0.92 2.54 17.21
CA ALA A 51 0.45 2.93 16.88
C ALA A 51 0.55 4.44 16.76
N VAL A 52 1.76 4.96 16.89
CA VAL A 52 2.09 6.33 16.56
C VAL A 52 3.13 6.33 15.47
N ILE A 53 2.80 6.96 14.36
CA ILE A 53 3.68 7.08 13.21
C ILE A 53 3.90 8.55 12.86
N ARG A 54 4.95 8.83 12.13
CA ARG A 54 5.22 10.13 11.54
C ARG A 54 5.41 9.95 10.04
N PHE A 55 4.66 10.69 9.25
CA PHE A 55 4.86 10.74 7.82
C PHE A 55 6.17 11.47 7.52
N LEU A 56 6.87 11.04 6.48
CA LEU A 56 8.14 11.62 6.06
C LEU A 56 7.93 12.49 4.80
N PRO A 57 8.78 13.48 4.57
CA PRO A 57 8.73 14.31 3.37
C PRO A 57 8.98 13.48 2.10
N ALA A 58 8.73 14.08 0.94
CA ALA A 58 9.07 13.49 -0.33
C ALA A 58 10.57 13.15 -0.40
N PRO A 59 10.94 11.97 -0.94
CA PRO A 59 12.33 11.67 -1.24
C PRO A 59 12.90 12.64 -2.30
N ASP A 60 14.21 12.76 -2.35
CA ASP A 60 14.89 13.57 -3.37
C ASP A 60 14.47 13.14 -4.77
N GLY A 61 14.03 14.10 -5.57
CA GLY A 61 13.58 13.90 -6.95
C GLY A 61 12.09 13.56 -7.10
N GLU A 62 11.34 13.46 -6.01
CA GLU A 62 9.90 13.24 -6.01
C GLU A 62 9.13 14.51 -5.62
N ASP A 63 8.05 14.82 -6.33
CA ASP A 63 7.23 16.01 -6.08
C ASP A 63 6.28 15.85 -4.87
N LEU A 64 5.86 14.61 -4.58
CA LEU A 64 4.87 14.32 -3.55
C LEU A 64 5.39 13.29 -2.55
N PRO A 65 5.07 13.46 -1.25
CA PRO A 65 5.44 12.49 -0.21
C PRO A 65 4.57 11.22 -0.19
N TRP A 66 3.67 11.06 -1.13
CA TRP A 66 2.82 9.88 -1.28
C TRP A 66 2.64 9.48 -2.74
N VAL A 67 2.36 8.20 -2.95
CA VAL A 67 1.96 7.64 -4.24
C VAL A 67 0.53 7.14 -4.15
N LYS A 68 -0.27 7.47 -5.15
CA LYS A 68 -1.63 6.98 -5.33
C LYS A 68 -1.62 5.76 -6.25
N LEU A 69 -2.22 4.66 -5.81
CA LEU A 69 -2.24 3.41 -6.55
C LEU A 69 -3.66 2.83 -6.59
N PHE A 70 -4.10 2.46 -7.78
CA PHE A 70 -5.30 1.66 -7.98
C PHE A 70 -4.92 0.20 -8.19
N SER A 71 -5.64 -0.71 -7.55
CA SER A 71 -5.43 -2.16 -7.70
C SER A 71 -6.75 -2.91 -7.74
N HIS A 72 -6.74 -4.06 -8.38
CA HIS A 72 -7.81 -5.05 -8.33
C HIS A 72 -7.42 -6.17 -7.37
N ALA A 73 -8.38 -6.70 -6.63
CA ALA A 73 -8.22 -7.91 -5.83
C ALA A 73 -9.59 -8.58 -5.70
N PHE A 74 -9.82 -9.61 -6.50
CA PHE A 74 -11.07 -10.36 -6.50
C PHE A 74 -10.81 -11.82 -6.93
N GLN A 75 -11.77 -12.69 -6.61
CA GLN A 75 -11.74 -14.09 -7.02
C GLN A 75 -12.57 -14.26 -8.29
N GLY A 76 -11.91 -14.74 -9.35
CA GLY A 76 -12.53 -15.11 -10.61
C GLY A 76 -12.56 -16.63 -10.81
N PRO A 77 -13.03 -17.12 -11.97
CA PRO A 77 -13.06 -18.55 -12.29
C PRO A 77 -11.69 -19.23 -12.26
N GLY A 78 -10.62 -18.49 -12.57
CA GLY A 78 -9.23 -18.98 -12.56
C GLY A 78 -8.51 -18.81 -11.21
N GLY A 79 -9.20 -18.36 -10.16
CA GLY A 79 -8.60 -18.09 -8.85
C GLY A 79 -8.55 -16.59 -8.52
N TRP A 80 -7.61 -16.21 -7.64
CA TRP A 80 -7.42 -14.82 -7.26
C TRP A 80 -6.71 -14.02 -8.36
N TYR A 81 -7.34 -12.90 -8.73
CA TYR A 81 -6.73 -11.87 -9.56
C TYR A 81 -6.33 -10.68 -8.67
N ILE A 82 -5.03 -10.48 -8.50
CA ILE A 82 -4.47 -9.41 -7.66
C ILE A 82 -3.42 -8.67 -8.49
N GLU A 83 -3.82 -7.53 -9.06
CA GLU A 83 -2.98 -6.76 -9.98
C GLU A 83 -3.19 -5.25 -9.82
N ASN A 84 -2.18 -4.48 -10.18
CA ASN A 84 -2.29 -3.04 -10.24
C ASN A 84 -3.10 -2.63 -11.48
N SER A 85 -4.05 -1.72 -11.28
CA SER A 85 -4.85 -1.18 -12.38
C SER A 85 -4.02 -0.21 -13.21
N LEU A 86 -4.08 -0.35 -14.52
CA LEU A 86 -3.40 0.52 -15.49
C LEU A 86 -3.85 2.00 -15.38
N THR A 87 -5.02 2.25 -14.78
CA THR A 87 -5.46 3.62 -14.51
C THR A 87 -4.55 4.38 -13.54
N THR A 88 -3.70 3.68 -12.78
CA THR A 88 -2.66 4.32 -11.95
C THR A 88 -1.69 5.15 -12.78
N ILE A 89 -1.39 4.69 -13.99
CA ILE A 89 -0.49 5.36 -14.94
C ILE A 89 -1.23 6.02 -16.10
N GLY A 90 -2.53 6.31 -15.91
CA GLY A 90 -3.36 6.99 -16.90
C GLY A 90 -3.72 6.18 -18.14
N LYS A 91 -3.50 4.86 -18.13
CA LYS A 91 -3.85 3.98 -19.25
C LYS A 91 -5.22 3.33 -19.04
N GLN A 92 -5.82 2.87 -20.15
CA GLN A 92 -7.06 2.09 -20.11
C GLN A 92 -6.82 0.77 -19.38
N ASP A 93 -7.78 0.40 -18.56
CA ASP A 93 -7.73 -0.79 -17.72
C ASP A 93 -8.80 -1.79 -18.21
N PRO A 94 -8.41 -2.97 -18.70
CA PRO A 94 -9.35 -3.93 -19.26
C PRO A 94 -10.46 -4.36 -18.30
N ILE A 95 -10.12 -4.53 -17.00
CA ILE A 95 -11.11 -4.87 -15.97
C ILE A 95 -12.07 -3.70 -15.75
N GLY A 96 -11.57 -2.47 -15.79
CA GLY A 96 -12.39 -1.26 -15.71
C GLY A 96 -13.38 -1.15 -16.88
N GLU A 97 -12.96 -1.50 -18.09
CA GLU A 97 -13.80 -1.50 -19.28
C GLU A 97 -14.89 -2.58 -19.19
N LEU A 98 -14.50 -3.81 -18.88
CA LEU A 98 -15.45 -4.91 -18.65
C LEU A 98 -16.47 -4.54 -17.57
N ASN A 99 -16.04 -3.98 -16.47
CA ASN A 99 -16.93 -3.54 -15.37
C ASN A 99 -17.92 -2.45 -15.83
N ARG A 100 -17.51 -1.57 -16.73
CA ARG A 100 -18.41 -0.55 -17.32
C ARG A 100 -19.47 -1.21 -18.22
N GLU A 101 -19.08 -2.16 -19.04
CA GLU A 101 -20.00 -2.92 -19.89
C GLU A 101 -21.02 -3.68 -19.04
N LEU A 102 -20.56 -4.45 -18.05
CA LEU A 102 -21.41 -5.20 -17.13
C LEU A 102 -22.38 -4.29 -16.35
N TRP A 103 -21.92 -3.11 -15.92
CA TRP A 103 -22.78 -2.15 -15.22
C TRP A 103 -23.92 -1.64 -16.12
N ASN A 104 -23.61 -1.43 -17.39
CA ASN A 104 -24.56 -0.90 -18.39
C ASN A 104 -25.61 -1.93 -18.84
N THR A 105 -25.43 -3.24 -18.57
CA THR A 105 -26.48 -4.25 -18.83
C THR A 105 -27.73 -4.01 -17.98
N GLY A 106 -27.59 -3.32 -16.84
CA GLY A 106 -28.68 -3.09 -15.90
C GLY A 106 -29.01 -4.27 -14.97
N ASN A 107 -28.48 -5.46 -15.24
CA ASN A 107 -28.73 -6.66 -14.46
C ASN A 107 -28.10 -6.58 -13.07
N GLU A 108 -28.83 -7.00 -12.04
CA GLU A 108 -28.32 -6.92 -10.66
C GLU A 108 -27.14 -7.90 -10.42
N SER A 109 -27.17 -9.09 -11.04
CA SER A 109 -26.04 -10.04 -10.99
C SER A 109 -24.74 -9.47 -11.54
N ASP A 110 -24.84 -8.72 -12.67
CA ASP A 110 -23.69 -8.06 -13.28
C ASP A 110 -23.16 -6.93 -12.40
N LYS A 111 -24.06 -6.15 -11.81
CA LYS A 111 -23.71 -5.11 -10.85
C LYS A 111 -23.03 -5.66 -9.59
N GLU A 112 -23.46 -6.83 -9.09
CA GLU A 112 -22.76 -7.49 -7.98
C GLU A 112 -21.35 -7.92 -8.37
N THR A 113 -21.17 -8.43 -9.58
CA THR A 113 -19.86 -8.78 -10.13
C THR A 113 -18.96 -7.56 -10.18
N VAL A 114 -19.46 -6.44 -10.71
CA VAL A 114 -18.72 -5.17 -10.74
C VAL A 114 -18.34 -4.68 -9.34
N ARG A 115 -19.27 -4.77 -8.35
CA ARG A 115 -18.96 -4.38 -6.95
C ARG A 115 -17.80 -5.16 -6.36
N LYS A 116 -17.67 -6.45 -6.73
CA LYS A 116 -16.55 -7.32 -6.30
C LYS A 116 -15.24 -7.01 -7.03
N GLN A 117 -15.32 -6.70 -8.33
CA GLN A 117 -14.17 -6.52 -9.22
C GLN A 117 -13.65 -5.07 -9.28
N LYS A 118 -14.41 -4.09 -8.78
CA LYS A 118 -14.02 -2.68 -8.83
C LYS A 118 -12.63 -2.45 -8.24
N ARG A 119 -11.87 -1.57 -8.88
CA ARG A 119 -10.57 -1.16 -8.40
C ARG A 119 -10.64 -0.53 -7.01
N LYS A 120 -9.63 -0.79 -6.21
CA LYS A 120 -9.44 -0.22 -4.87
C LYS A 120 -8.37 0.87 -4.93
N LEU A 121 -8.64 1.99 -4.26
CA LEU A 121 -7.68 3.08 -4.12
C LEU A 121 -6.87 2.88 -2.84
N SER A 122 -5.57 2.97 -2.98
CA SER A 122 -4.61 2.98 -1.86
C SER A 122 -3.60 4.10 -2.05
N PHE A 123 -3.07 4.58 -0.95
CA PHE A 123 -1.95 5.51 -0.90
C PHE A 123 -0.77 4.84 -0.22
N TYR A 124 0.43 5.21 -0.62
CA TYR A 124 1.68 4.75 -0.04
C TYR A 124 2.53 5.95 0.32
N ALA A 125 3.10 5.95 1.50
CA ALA A 125 4.04 6.98 1.95
C ALA A 125 5.10 6.35 2.85
N ASN A 126 6.26 6.98 2.91
CA ASN A 126 7.26 6.63 3.89
C ASN A 126 6.84 7.15 5.27
N ILE A 127 7.03 6.32 6.28
CA ILE A 127 6.73 6.65 7.67
C ILE A 127 7.91 6.30 8.57
N TYR A 128 8.04 7.04 9.65
CA TYR A 128 8.85 6.69 10.80
C TYR A 128 7.94 6.18 11.90
N VAL A 129 8.24 5.02 12.47
CA VAL A 129 7.46 4.43 13.57
C VAL A 129 7.93 5.00 14.88
N VAL A 130 7.08 5.83 15.48
CA VAL A 130 7.37 6.48 16.80
C VAL A 130 7.04 5.53 17.94
N LYS A 131 5.92 4.80 17.82
CA LYS A 131 5.48 3.84 18.84
C LYS A 131 4.67 2.71 18.18
N ASP A 132 5.05 1.48 18.45
CA ASP A 132 4.36 0.27 18.04
C ASP A 132 4.37 -0.77 19.17
N PRO A 133 3.43 -0.67 20.13
CA PRO A 133 3.43 -1.56 21.30
C PRO A 133 3.31 -3.03 20.98
N ALA A 134 2.73 -3.37 19.80
CA ALA A 134 2.61 -4.75 19.36
C ALA A 134 3.91 -5.31 18.78
N ASN A 135 4.74 -4.43 18.19
CA ASN A 135 6.05 -4.76 17.61
C ASN A 135 7.08 -3.69 17.99
N PRO A 136 7.58 -3.67 19.21
CA PRO A 136 8.53 -2.63 19.68
C PRO A 136 9.82 -2.57 18.84
N GLN A 137 10.18 -3.67 18.16
CA GLN A 137 11.34 -3.73 17.27
C GLN A 137 11.22 -2.82 16.05
N ASN A 138 10.00 -2.39 15.69
CA ASN A 138 9.76 -1.45 14.59
C ASN A 138 9.98 0.00 15.01
N GLU A 139 9.96 0.28 16.31
CA GLU A 139 10.11 1.65 16.81
C GLU A 139 11.49 2.21 16.43
N GLY A 140 11.52 3.44 15.97
CA GLY A 140 12.75 4.08 15.49
C GLY A 140 13.14 3.73 14.05
N GLN A 141 12.34 2.95 13.33
CA GLN A 141 12.64 2.54 11.95
C GLN A 141 11.71 3.21 10.93
N VAL A 142 12.19 3.24 9.69
CA VAL A 142 11.46 3.78 8.54
C VAL A 142 10.88 2.63 7.73
N PHE A 143 9.60 2.76 7.38
CA PHE A 143 8.88 1.79 6.59
C PHE A 143 8.02 2.47 5.53
N LEU A 144 7.59 1.68 4.56
CA LEU A 144 6.52 2.04 3.64
C LEU A 144 5.17 1.70 4.29
N TYR A 145 4.24 2.65 4.29
CA TYR A 145 2.90 2.47 4.83
C TYR A 145 1.84 2.57 3.73
N LYS A 146 1.01 1.53 3.63
CA LYS A 146 -0.16 1.51 2.76
C LYS A 146 -1.40 1.91 3.55
N PHE A 147 -2.11 2.94 3.08
CA PHE A 147 -3.31 3.43 3.75
C PHE A 147 -4.43 3.77 2.76
N GLY A 148 -5.65 3.86 3.27
CA GLY A 148 -6.84 4.14 2.47
C GLY A 148 -7.25 5.60 2.50
N LYS A 149 -8.33 5.90 1.76
CA LYS A 149 -8.89 7.25 1.62
C LYS A 149 -9.18 7.93 2.96
N LYS A 150 -9.68 7.23 3.97
CA LYS A 150 -10.01 7.83 5.28
C LYS A 150 -8.81 8.47 5.98
N ILE A 151 -7.63 7.84 5.89
CA ILE A 151 -6.40 8.41 6.44
C ILE A 151 -5.93 9.56 5.58
N PHE A 152 -6.01 9.41 4.25
CA PHE A 152 -5.65 10.47 3.32
C PHE A 152 -6.49 11.73 3.52
N ASP A 153 -7.81 11.59 3.67
CA ASP A 153 -8.71 12.71 3.94
C ASP A 153 -8.31 13.44 5.23
N LYS A 154 -7.98 12.70 6.30
CA LYS A 154 -7.49 13.29 7.56
C LYS A 154 -6.17 14.08 7.42
N ILE A 155 -5.30 13.61 6.54
CA ILE A 155 -4.06 14.33 6.20
C ILE A 155 -4.42 15.63 5.48
N MET A 156 -5.32 15.56 4.51
CA MET A 156 -5.74 16.73 3.74
C MET A 156 -6.50 17.74 4.61
N ASP A 157 -7.39 17.28 5.49
CA ASP A 157 -8.10 18.13 6.46
C ASP A 157 -7.11 18.89 7.37
N ALA A 158 -6.02 18.24 7.77
CA ALA A 158 -4.99 18.89 8.58
C ALA A 158 -4.16 19.93 7.80
N MET A 159 -3.93 19.67 6.51
CA MET A 159 -3.18 20.58 5.63
C MET A 159 -4.03 21.77 5.17
N GLN A 160 -5.33 21.54 5.00
CA GLN A 160 -6.31 22.52 4.57
C GLN A 160 -7.55 22.42 5.46
N PRO A 161 -7.48 22.95 6.68
CA PRO A 161 -8.60 22.90 7.61
C PRO A 161 -9.81 23.67 7.05
N GLU A 162 -11.00 23.19 7.40
CA GLU A 162 -12.26 23.78 6.94
C GLU A 162 -12.58 25.11 7.65
N TYR A 163 -12.10 25.28 8.90
CA TYR A 163 -12.39 26.44 9.73
C TYR A 163 -11.23 27.41 9.78
N GLU A 164 -11.52 28.72 9.77
CA GLU A 164 -10.52 29.80 9.76
C GLU A 164 -9.71 29.90 11.06
N ASP A 165 -10.23 29.38 12.17
CA ASP A 165 -9.58 29.36 13.48
C ASP A 165 -8.62 28.19 13.65
N GLU A 166 -8.63 27.21 12.74
CA GLU A 166 -7.70 26.09 12.74
C GLU A 166 -6.37 26.46 12.05
N THR A 167 -5.28 26.11 12.66
CA THR A 167 -3.94 26.32 12.08
C THR A 167 -3.59 25.17 11.13
N PRO A 168 -3.30 25.43 9.85
CA PRO A 168 -2.84 24.40 8.92
C PRO A 168 -1.57 23.72 9.41
N ILE A 169 -1.55 22.39 9.35
CA ILE A 169 -0.39 21.57 9.73
C ILE A 169 0.02 20.75 8.50
N ASN A 170 1.31 20.78 8.14
CA ASN A 170 1.84 19.85 7.15
C ASN A 170 2.37 18.58 7.85
N PRO A 171 1.64 17.45 7.83
CA PRO A 171 2.07 16.23 8.49
C PRO A 171 3.36 15.63 7.92
N PHE A 172 3.74 16.01 6.71
CA PHE A 172 4.95 15.55 6.03
C PHE A 172 6.18 16.42 6.30
N ASP A 173 6.04 17.52 7.03
CA ASP A 173 7.19 18.33 7.42
C ASP A 173 8.03 17.57 8.47
N PHE A 174 9.34 17.47 8.20
CA PHE A 174 10.24 16.71 9.07
C PHE A 174 10.40 17.35 10.46
N TRP A 175 10.38 18.69 10.52
CA TRP A 175 10.65 19.46 11.74
C TRP A 175 9.36 19.91 12.44
N GLN A 176 8.44 20.47 11.68
CA GLN A 176 7.19 21.05 12.19
C GLN A 176 5.97 20.15 12.01
N GLY A 177 6.15 19.00 11.37
CA GLY A 177 5.07 18.03 11.16
C GLY A 177 4.59 17.41 12.48
N ALA A 178 3.48 16.70 12.40
CA ALA A 178 2.81 16.12 13.55
C ALA A 178 2.91 14.59 13.56
N ASN A 179 2.94 14.01 14.76
CA ASN A 179 2.78 12.58 14.92
C ASN A 179 1.32 12.17 14.71
N PHE A 180 1.13 11.09 14.01
CA PHE A 180 -0.17 10.56 13.64
C PHE A 180 -0.51 9.36 14.53
N LYS A 181 -1.45 9.53 15.46
CA LYS A 181 -1.92 8.46 16.35
C LYS A 181 -2.97 7.64 15.60
N LEU A 182 -2.67 6.38 15.35
CA LEU A 182 -3.58 5.43 14.74
C LEU A 182 -4.27 4.60 15.82
N LYS A 183 -5.60 4.62 15.82
CA LYS A 183 -6.41 3.67 16.60
C LYS A 183 -7.25 2.87 15.63
N ILE A 184 -7.05 1.58 15.63
CA ILE A 184 -7.76 0.64 14.76
C ILE A 184 -8.69 -0.18 15.62
N VAL A 185 -9.92 -0.36 15.16
CA VAL A 185 -10.93 -1.18 15.82
C VAL A 185 -11.63 -2.06 14.80
N LYS A 186 -12.12 -3.21 15.25
CA LYS A 186 -12.99 -4.05 14.46
C LYS A 186 -14.42 -3.55 14.61
N LYS A 187 -15.04 -3.14 13.49
CA LYS A 187 -16.44 -2.72 13.44
C LYS A 187 -17.14 -3.49 12.32
N ASP A 188 -18.27 -4.12 12.61
CA ASP A 188 -19.11 -4.85 11.64
C ASP A 188 -18.33 -5.87 10.80
N GLY A 189 -17.40 -6.58 11.42
CA GLY A 189 -16.55 -7.59 10.74
C GLY A 189 -15.36 -7.03 9.98
N TYR A 190 -15.24 -5.71 9.83
CA TYR A 190 -14.16 -5.05 9.12
C TYR A 190 -13.26 -4.24 10.04
N TRP A 191 -11.97 -4.19 9.69
CA TRP A 191 -11.01 -3.32 10.36
C TRP A 191 -11.20 -1.88 9.88
N THR A 192 -11.37 -0.97 10.80
CA THR A 192 -11.49 0.45 10.49
C THR A 192 -10.58 1.28 11.38
N VAL A 193 -9.99 2.32 10.82
CA VAL A 193 -9.32 3.35 11.61
C VAL A 193 -10.42 4.19 12.26
N SER A 194 -10.57 4.05 13.58
CA SER A 194 -11.64 4.71 14.32
C SER A 194 -11.26 6.13 14.75
N TYR A 195 -9.97 6.35 14.97
CA TYR A 195 -9.47 7.62 15.47
C TYR A 195 -8.06 7.89 14.95
N THR A 196 -7.86 9.09 14.48
CA THR A 196 -6.55 9.64 14.14
C THR A 196 -6.45 11.02 14.77
N HIS A 197 -5.42 11.24 15.55
CA HIS A 197 -5.14 12.54 16.14
C HIS A 197 -3.72 12.96 15.78
N LEU A 198 -3.60 14.18 15.27
CA LEU A 198 -2.32 14.80 15.01
C LEU A 198 -1.82 15.46 16.30
N THR A 199 -0.65 15.07 16.75
CA THR A 199 0.00 15.71 17.90
C THR A 199 1.28 16.37 17.45
N LEU A 200 1.37 17.67 17.64
CA LEU A 200 2.63 18.39 17.43
C LEU A 200 3.70 17.80 18.35
N PRO A 201 4.97 17.71 17.90
CA PRO A 201 6.05 17.34 18.77
C PRO A 201 6.15 18.36 19.90
N THR A 202 6.16 17.87 21.14
CA THR A 202 6.50 18.72 22.28
C THR A 202 7.93 19.20 22.07
N LYS A 203 8.15 20.50 21.98
CA LYS A 203 9.51 21.04 22.01
C LYS A 203 10.16 20.56 23.31
N ALA A 204 11.22 19.75 23.17
CA ALA A 204 12.10 19.42 24.26
C ALA A 204 12.93 20.65 24.64
#